data_a542fc1fea17265e771ef67ce291ee2e
#
_entry.id   a542fc1fea17265e771ef67ce291ee2e
#
_cell.length_a   1.000
_cell.length_b   1.000
_cell.length_c   1.000
_cell.angle_alpha   90.00
_cell.angle_beta   90.00
_cell.angle_gamma   90.00
#
_symmetry.space_group_name_H-M   'P 1'
#
loop_
_entity.id
_entity.type
_entity.pdbx_description
1 polymer ?
#
loop_
_entity_poly.entity_id
_entity_poly.type
_entity_poly.pdbx_seq_one_letter_code
_entity_poly.pdbx_strand_id
1 'polypeptide(L)'
;MARIRADLLLVQRGLADTRERAQRLIMAGRARVGTTTLVKPATMLDEDAPIEISQPERYVSRGGLKLEAALDAFAIDPAGRACLDLGASTGGFTDCLLQRGAASVMAVDVGRAQLHMKLREDARVTLLEGVNARDLPELPPIALFVADLSFISLRKVLPSVEERV
;
A
#
# COMPACT_ATOMS: atom_id res chain seq x y z
N MET A 1 1.84 -38.78 11.30
CA MET A 1 2.92 -37.90 10.79
C MET A 1 3.53 -37.14 11.97
N ALA A 2 4.83 -36.89 11.94
CA ALA A 2 5.47 -36.12 13.00
C ALA A 2 4.95 -34.68 12.96
N ARG A 3 4.69 -34.09 14.12
CA ARG A 3 4.23 -32.72 14.25
C ARG A 3 5.32 -31.84 14.82
N ILE A 4 5.52 -30.70 14.22
CA ILE A 4 6.54 -29.72 14.56
C ILE A 4 5.92 -28.34 14.81
N ARG A 5 6.54 -27.55 15.66
CA ARG A 5 6.11 -26.16 15.86
C ARG A 5 6.38 -25.32 14.61
N ALA A 6 5.47 -24.39 14.30
CA ALA A 6 5.59 -23.52 13.13
C ALA A 6 6.90 -22.69 13.13
N ASP A 7 7.33 -22.17 14.29
CA ASP A 7 8.59 -21.43 14.39
C ASP A 7 9.82 -22.31 14.07
N LEU A 8 9.82 -23.56 14.46
CA LEU A 8 10.88 -24.50 14.13
C LEU A 8 10.82 -24.97 12.68
N LEU A 9 9.63 -25.21 12.15
CA LEU A 9 9.45 -25.61 10.75
C LEU A 9 9.97 -24.52 9.78
N LEU A 10 9.73 -23.25 10.08
CA LEU A 10 10.27 -22.14 9.27
C LEU A 10 11.80 -22.14 9.24
N VAL A 11 12.45 -22.40 10.36
CA VAL A 11 13.93 -22.50 10.42
C VAL A 11 14.43 -23.74 9.67
N GLN A 12 13.81 -24.89 9.88
CA GLN A 12 14.17 -26.14 9.22
C GLN A 12 14.06 -26.04 7.68
N ARG A 13 13.08 -25.28 7.19
CA ARG A 13 12.85 -25.03 5.75
C ARG A 13 13.72 -23.89 5.17
N GLY A 14 14.57 -23.26 5.98
CA GLY A 14 15.38 -22.12 5.54
C GLY A 14 14.58 -20.84 5.26
N LEU A 15 13.32 -20.79 5.70
CA LEU A 15 12.44 -19.61 5.53
C LEU A 15 12.69 -18.52 6.58
N ALA A 16 13.46 -18.86 7.61
CA ALA A 16 13.97 -17.90 8.61
C ALA A 16 15.34 -18.38 9.11
N ASP A 17 16.27 -17.46 9.28
CA ASP A 17 17.66 -17.77 9.71
C ASP A 17 17.73 -18.16 11.18
N THR A 18 16.82 -17.64 12.00
CA THR A 18 16.75 -17.90 13.45
C THR A 18 15.31 -18.12 13.89
N ARG A 19 15.17 -18.78 15.05
CA ARG A 19 13.87 -19.01 15.67
C ARG A 19 13.18 -17.70 16.07
N GLU A 20 13.92 -16.72 16.57
CA GLU A 20 13.39 -15.41 16.92
C GLU A 20 12.84 -14.68 15.70
N ARG A 21 13.53 -14.79 14.55
CA ARG A 21 13.04 -14.25 13.28
C ARG A 21 11.76 -14.95 12.82
N ALA A 22 11.71 -16.28 12.92
CA ALA A 22 10.51 -17.07 12.61
C ALA A 22 9.32 -16.65 13.47
N GLN A 23 9.52 -16.48 14.78
CA GLN A 23 8.46 -16.03 15.69
C GLN A 23 7.94 -14.64 15.31
N ARG A 24 8.81 -13.68 15.02
CA ARG A 24 8.41 -12.34 14.56
C ARG A 24 7.60 -12.39 13.27
N LEU A 25 8.01 -13.19 12.29
CA LEU A 25 7.29 -13.38 11.03
C LEU A 25 5.87 -13.95 11.26
N ILE A 26 5.74 -14.94 12.13
CA ILE A 26 4.44 -15.55 12.47
C ILE A 26 3.55 -14.53 13.20
N MET A 27 4.06 -13.86 14.24
CA MET A 27 3.30 -12.87 15.01
C MET A 27 2.87 -11.68 14.15
N ALA A 28 3.65 -11.32 13.13
CA ALA A 28 3.30 -10.30 12.14
C ALA A 28 2.31 -10.80 11.06
N GLY A 29 1.78 -12.03 11.18
CA GLY A 29 0.85 -12.62 10.21
C GLY A 29 1.45 -12.88 8.83
N ARG A 30 2.80 -13.03 8.76
CA ARG A 30 3.54 -13.21 7.50
C ARG A 30 3.68 -14.68 7.10
N ALA A 31 3.49 -15.61 8.03
CA ALA A 31 3.51 -17.04 7.78
C ALA A 31 2.10 -17.58 7.52
N ARG A 32 1.95 -18.44 6.52
CA ARG A 32 0.68 -19.11 6.22
C ARG A 32 0.90 -20.56 5.81
N VAL A 33 -0.16 -21.36 5.97
CA VAL A 33 -0.27 -22.73 5.45
C VAL A 33 -1.51 -22.77 4.57
N GLY A 34 -1.34 -22.88 3.26
CA GLY A 34 -2.41 -22.71 2.29
C GLY A 34 -3.06 -21.32 2.43
N THR A 35 -4.35 -21.28 2.72
CA THR A 35 -5.12 -20.02 2.92
C THR A 35 -5.10 -19.51 4.37
N THR A 36 -4.59 -20.30 5.33
CA THR A 36 -4.63 -20.00 6.76
C THR A 36 -3.40 -19.23 7.19
N THR A 37 -3.58 -18.02 7.70
CA THR A 37 -2.51 -17.22 8.30
C THR A 37 -2.19 -17.72 9.70
N LEU A 38 -0.91 -17.92 9.99
CA LEU A 38 -0.42 -18.30 11.30
C LEU A 38 -0.13 -17.04 12.13
N VAL A 39 -0.61 -17.03 13.38
CA VAL A 39 -0.37 -15.92 14.33
C VAL A 39 0.28 -16.39 15.62
N LYS A 40 0.36 -17.70 15.85
CA LYS A 40 0.96 -18.28 17.05
C LYS A 40 2.20 -19.11 16.68
N PRO A 41 3.41 -18.72 17.10
CA PRO A 41 4.65 -19.46 16.79
C PRO A 41 4.65 -20.94 17.26
N ALA A 42 3.91 -21.22 18.32
CA ALA A 42 3.79 -22.57 18.89
C ALA A 42 2.76 -23.46 18.16
N THR A 43 2.09 -22.96 17.11
CA THR A 43 1.14 -23.79 16.33
C THR A 43 1.82 -25.05 15.85
N MET A 44 1.21 -26.20 16.14
CA MET A 44 1.73 -27.50 15.70
C MET A 44 1.24 -27.79 14.27
N LEU A 45 2.17 -28.06 13.39
CA LEU A 45 1.94 -28.38 11.98
C LEU A 45 2.49 -29.77 11.67
N ASP A 46 2.01 -30.38 10.63
CA ASP A 46 2.66 -31.57 10.07
C ASP A 46 4.00 -31.15 9.44
N GLU A 47 5.01 -32.01 9.53
CA GLU A 47 6.35 -31.67 9.03
C GLU A 47 6.38 -31.36 7.52
N ASP A 48 5.45 -31.90 6.75
CA ASP A 48 5.27 -31.69 5.32
C ASP A 48 4.31 -30.56 4.99
N ALA A 49 3.74 -29.88 5.99
CA ALA A 49 2.81 -28.77 5.74
C ALA A 49 3.42 -27.72 4.79
N PRO A 50 2.66 -27.22 3.79
CA PRO A 50 3.15 -26.23 2.83
C PRO A 50 3.18 -24.84 3.47
N ILE A 51 4.12 -24.65 4.42
CA ILE A 51 4.31 -23.34 5.07
C ILE A 51 5.04 -22.38 4.15
N GLU A 52 4.52 -21.16 4.04
CA GLU A 52 5.07 -20.09 3.21
C GLU A 52 5.21 -18.80 4.02
N ILE A 53 6.16 -17.97 3.61
CA ILE A 53 6.31 -16.58 4.10
C ILE A 53 5.86 -15.64 3.00
N SER A 54 4.82 -14.83 3.31
CA SER A 54 4.44 -13.74 2.43
C SER A 54 5.49 -12.62 2.50
N GLN A 55 5.90 -12.12 1.35
CA GLN A 55 6.76 -10.93 1.29
C GLN A 55 6.02 -9.71 1.86
N PRO A 56 6.74 -8.71 2.46
CA PRO A 56 6.09 -7.45 2.83
C PRO A 56 5.40 -6.89 1.59
N GLU A 57 4.17 -6.45 1.75
CA GLU A 57 3.58 -5.63 0.70
C GLU A 57 4.45 -4.38 0.55
N ARG A 58 4.86 -4.11 -0.68
CA ARG A 58 5.72 -2.95 -0.99
C ARG A 58 5.01 -1.64 -0.69
N TYR A 59 3.71 -1.61 -0.90
CA TYR A 59 2.84 -0.46 -0.69
C TYR A 59 1.74 -0.80 0.31
N VAL A 60 1.11 0.19 0.90
CA VAL A 60 0.00 0.02 1.85
C VAL A 60 -1.23 -0.66 1.25
N SER A 61 -1.31 -0.76 -0.07
CA SER A 61 -2.30 -1.56 -0.79
C SER A 61 -1.82 -1.92 -2.20
N ARG A 62 -2.52 -2.86 -2.85
CA ARG A 62 -2.25 -3.29 -4.23
C ARG A 62 -2.34 -2.17 -5.27
N GLY A 63 -3.05 -1.08 -4.95
CA GLY A 63 -3.10 0.13 -5.78
C GLY A 63 -1.70 0.66 -6.10
N GLY A 64 -0.77 0.62 -5.14
CA GLY A 64 0.61 1.06 -5.36
C GLY A 64 1.33 0.33 -6.50
N LEU A 65 1.11 -0.98 -6.64
CA LEU A 65 1.66 -1.76 -7.76
C LEU A 65 1.05 -1.36 -9.12
N LYS A 66 -0.26 -1.00 -9.12
CA LYS A 66 -0.94 -0.51 -10.32
C LYS A 66 -0.34 0.80 -10.80
N LEU A 67 -0.12 1.75 -9.89
CA LEU A 67 0.48 3.03 -10.24
C LEU A 67 1.96 2.85 -10.64
N GLU A 68 2.72 2.02 -9.94
CA GLU A 68 4.10 1.73 -10.29
C GLU A 68 4.22 1.24 -11.74
N ALA A 69 3.39 0.28 -12.14
CA ALA A 69 3.39 -0.25 -13.51
C ALA A 69 3.05 0.84 -14.54
N ALA A 70 2.12 1.76 -14.23
CA ALA A 70 1.77 2.86 -15.11
C ALA A 70 2.90 3.89 -15.23
N LEU A 71 3.52 4.28 -14.13
CA LEU A 71 4.66 5.22 -14.13
C LEU A 71 5.83 4.68 -14.96
N ASP A 72 6.11 3.38 -14.82
CA ASP A 72 7.18 2.72 -15.60
C ASP A 72 6.81 2.63 -17.08
N ALA A 73 5.60 2.23 -17.42
CA ALA A 73 5.15 2.07 -18.81
C ALA A 73 5.13 3.41 -19.57
N PHE A 74 4.79 4.49 -18.89
CA PHE A 74 4.72 5.83 -19.50
C PHE A 74 5.98 6.66 -19.28
N ALA A 75 7.02 6.11 -18.63
CA ALA A 75 8.27 6.80 -18.27
C ALA A 75 8.02 8.12 -17.51
N ILE A 76 7.06 8.11 -16.58
CA ILE A 76 6.72 9.26 -15.75
C ILE A 76 7.49 9.15 -14.43
N ASP A 77 8.30 10.17 -14.12
CA ASP A 77 9.04 10.27 -12.86
C ASP A 77 8.37 11.29 -11.92
N PRO A 78 7.84 10.86 -10.76
CA PRO A 78 7.26 11.75 -9.76
C PRO A 78 8.31 12.43 -8.87
N ALA A 79 9.59 12.10 -8.98
CA ALA A 79 10.63 12.63 -8.10
C ALA A 79 10.67 14.16 -8.08
N GLY A 80 10.66 14.74 -6.88
CA GLY A 80 10.70 16.19 -6.67
C GLY A 80 9.42 16.94 -7.03
N ARG A 81 8.36 16.25 -7.48
CA ARG A 81 7.10 16.88 -7.90
C ARG A 81 6.09 16.99 -6.76
N ALA A 82 5.26 18.04 -6.81
CA ALA A 82 4.02 18.11 -6.05
C ALA A 82 2.94 17.32 -6.80
N CYS A 83 2.38 16.33 -6.14
CA CYS A 83 1.44 15.38 -6.74
C CYS A 83 0.03 15.49 -6.14
N LEU A 84 -0.99 15.19 -6.93
CA LEU A 84 -2.39 15.07 -6.52
C LEU A 84 -2.85 13.63 -6.75
N ASP A 85 -3.36 12.99 -5.70
CA ASP A 85 -3.96 11.64 -5.73
C ASP A 85 -5.46 11.75 -5.47
N LEU A 86 -6.28 11.54 -6.52
CA LEU A 86 -7.73 11.58 -6.44
C LEU A 86 -8.31 10.17 -6.29
N GLY A 87 -9.04 9.96 -5.20
CA GLY A 87 -9.53 8.65 -4.79
C GLY A 87 -8.47 7.87 -4.03
N ALA A 88 -7.80 8.53 -3.09
CA ALA A 88 -6.66 7.97 -2.38
C ALA A 88 -6.98 6.68 -1.61
N SER A 89 -8.20 6.53 -1.09
CA SER A 89 -8.65 5.35 -0.33
C SER A 89 -7.64 4.98 0.77
N THR A 90 -7.12 3.76 0.76
CA THR A 90 -6.07 3.32 1.71
C THR A 90 -4.70 3.94 1.48
N GLY A 91 -4.47 4.59 0.34
CA GLY A 91 -3.25 5.33 0.04
C GLY A 91 -2.22 4.57 -0.81
N GLY A 92 -2.65 3.57 -1.58
CA GLY A 92 -1.72 2.81 -2.41
C GLY A 92 -0.97 3.69 -3.43
N PHE A 93 -1.68 4.59 -4.11
CA PHE A 93 -1.08 5.54 -5.06
C PHE A 93 -0.21 6.56 -4.33
N THR A 94 -0.70 7.16 -3.25
CA THR A 94 0.06 8.08 -2.39
C THR A 94 1.38 7.46 -1.92
N ASP A 95 1.37 6.21 -1.41
CA ASP A 95 2.57 5.51 -0.95
C ASP A 95 3.56 5.26 -2.10
N CYS A 96 3.06 4.90 -3.29
CA CYS A 96 3.89 4.73 -4.48
C CYS A 96 4.58 6.04 -4.89
N LEU A 97 3.85 7.15 -4.95
CA LEU A 97 4.40 8.47 -5.27
C LEU A 97 5.50 8.87 -4.29
N LEU A 98 5.25 8.73 -2.98
CA LEU A 98 6.22 9.05 -1.93
C LEU A 98 7.46 8.18 -1.98
N GLN A 99 7.32 6.87 -2.20
CA GLN A 99 8.46 5.95 -2.34
C GLN A 99 9.29 6.24 -3.60
N ARG A 100 8.67 6.81 -4.63
CA ARG A 100 9.35 7.28 -5.86
C ARG A 100 9.85 8.72 -5.76
N GLY A 101 9.84 9.31 -4.57
CA GLY A 101 10.50 10.59 -4.31
C GLY A 101 9.66 11.82 -4.59
N ALA A 102 8.33 11.73 -4.67
CA ALA A 102 7.47 12.91 -4.74
C ALA A 102 7.78 13.87 -3.58
N ALA A 103 7.86 15.17 -3.88
CA ALA A 103 8.14 16.20 -2.88
C ALA A 103 6.96 16.35 -1.90
N SER A 104 5.73 16.25 -2.41
CA SER A 104 4.50 16.26 -1.63
C SER A 104 3.39 15.53 -2.36
N VAL A 105 2.42 15.01 -1.62
CA VAL A 105 1.21 14.39 -2.17
C VAL A 105 -0.01 14.95 -1.47
N MET A 106 -0.91 15.52 -2.23
CA MET A 106 -2.24 15.86 -1.76
C MET A 106 -3.17 14.69 -2.07
N ALA A 107 -3.59 13.99 -1.01
CA ALA A 107 -4.47 12.84 -1.09
C ALA A 107 -5.92 13.27 -0.85
N VAL A 108 -6.78 13.08 -1.84
CA VAL A 108 -8.19 13.49 -1.80
C VAL A 108 -9.08 12.27 -1.88
N ASP A 109 -10.04 12.17 -0.96
CA ASP A 109 -11.05 11.12 -0.99
C ASP A 109 -12.40 11.63 -0.48
N VAL A 110 -13.49 11.09 -1.05
CA VAL A 110 -14.86 11.34 -0.57
C VAL A 110 -15.13 10.59 0.73
N GLY A 111 -14.45 9.48 0.96
CA GLY A 111 -14.49 8.71 2.20
C GLY A 111 -13.75 9.40 3.34
N ARG A 112 -13.89 8.83 4.53
CA ARG A 112 -13.22 9.32 5.74
C ARG A 112 -12.52 8.17 6.46
N ALA A 113 -11.42 8.48 7.14
CA ALA A 113 -10.64 7.54 7.96
C ALA A 113 -10.14 6.29 7.21
N GLN A 114 -9.95 6.37 5.88
CA GLN A 114 -9.50 5.26 5.05
C GLN A 114 -7.98 5.22 4.88
N LEU A 115 -7.33 6.39 4.81
CA LEU A 115 -5.90 6.48 4.55
C LEU A 115 -5.11 5.79 5.67
N HIS A 116 -4.12 4.98 5.29
CA HIS A 116 -3.27 4.24 6.22
C HIS A 116 -2.49 5.18 7.15
N MET A 117 -2.38 4.84 8.46
CA MET A 117 -1.76 5.70 9.49
C MET A 117 -0.35 6.18 9.12
N LYS A 118 0.48 5.29 8.58
CA LYS A 118 1.83 5.65 8.09
C LYS A 118 1.83 6.87 7.16
N LEU A 119 0.81 6.99 6.30
CA LEU A 119 0.68 8.08 5.33
C LEU A 119 0.06 9.33 5.95
N ARG A 120 -0.85 9.16 6.92
CA ARG A 120 -1.40 10.29 7.68
C ARG A 120 -0.35 11.03 8.49
N GLU A 121 0.68 10.31 8.94
CA GLU A 121 1.78 10.84 9.76
C GLU A 121 2.97 11.35 8.91
N ASP A 122 2.98 11.12 7.60
CA ASP A 122 4.04 11.61 6.71
C ASP A 122 3.85 13.12 6.44
N ALA A 123 4.83 13.92 6.82
CA ALA A 123 4.79 15.38 6.67
C ALA A 123 4.64 15.86 5.21
N ARG A 124 4.91 15.00 4.23
CA ARG A 124 4.73 15.29 2.80
C ARG A 124 3.29 15.08 2.32
N VAL A 125 2.42 14.49 3.15
CA VAL A 125 1.03 14.19 2.79
C VAL A 125 0.10 15.27 3.33
N THR A 126 -0.70 15.84 2.46
CA THR A 126 -1.85 16.66 2.82
C THR A 126 -3.12 15.88 2.49
N LEU A 127 -3.90 15.55 3.52
CA LEU A 127 -5.12 14.74 3.37
C LEU A 127 -6.37 15.60 3.35
N LEU A 128 -7.19 15.45 2.31
CA LEU A 128 -8.51 16.07 2.16
C LEU A 128 -9.59 14.97 2.12
N GLU A 129 -10.23 14.72 3.24
CA GLU A 129 -11.31 13.73 3.38
C GLU A 129 -12.70 14.37 3.26
N GLY A 130 -13.64 13.62 2.73
CA GLY A 130 -15.02 14.08 2.51
C GLY A 130 -15.13 15.09 1.35
N VAL A 131 -14.14 15.13 0.47
CA VAL A 131 -14.08 16.05 -0.66
C VAL A 131 -14.37 15.29 -1.95
N ASN A 132 -15.35 15.78 -2.72
CA ASN A 132 -15.64 15.22 -4.04
C ASN A 132 -14.60 15.73 -5.05
N ALA A 133 -14.07 14.83 -5.87
CA ALA A 133 -13.10 15.17 -6.92
C ALA A 133 -13.60 16.20 -7.93
N ARG A 134 -14.92 16.45 -8.02
CA ARG A 134 -15.50 17.53 -8.86
C ARG A 134 -15.47 18.91 -8.20
N ASP A 135 -15.42 18.94 -6.88
CA ASP A 135 -15.58 20.15 -6.08
C ASP A 135 -14.29 20.39 -5.27
N LEU A 136 -13.14 20.32 -5.95
CA LEU A 136 -11.84 20.52 -5.32
C LEU A 136 -11.71 21.95 -4.82
N PRO A 137 -11.18 22.15 -3.59
CA PRO A 137 -10.82 23.49 -3.13
C PRO A 137 -9.70 24.09 -3.98
N GLU A 138 -9.33 25.32 -3.70
CA GLU A 138 -8.12 25.88 -4.28
C GLU A 138 -6.90 25.02 -3.89
N LEU A 139 -6.12 24.62 -4.88
CA LEU A 139 -4.96 23.74 -4.71
C LEU A 139 -3.67 24.53 -4.96
N PRO A 140 -2.57 24.20 -4.29
CA PRO A 140 -1.25 24.68 -4.69
C PRO A 140 -0.91 24.16 -6.10
N PRO A 141 0.11 24.73 -6.76
CA PRO A 141 0.56 24.22 -8.05
C PRO A 141 0.88 22.73 -7.99
N ILE A 142 0.25 21.95 -8.85
CA ILE A 142 0.42 20.50 -8.97
C ILE A 142 1.18 20.21 -10.27
N ALA A 143 2.20 19.37 -10.21
CA ALA A 143 3.01 18.99 -11.38
C ALA A 143 2.70 17.58 -11.91
N LEU A 144 1.97 16.77 -11.15
CA LEU A 144 1.53 15.44 -11.55
C LEU A 144 0.22 15.09 -10.83
N PHE A 145 -0.77 14.68 -11.59
CA PHE A 145 -1.98 14.16 -10.98
C PHE A 145 -2.22 12.69 -11.37
N VAL A 146 -2.71 11.92 -10.41
CA VAL A 146 -3.11 10.53 -10.56
C VAL A 146 -4.53 10.34 -10.02
N ALA A 147 -5.28 9.40 -10.61
CA ALA A 147 -6.64 9.13 -10.17
C ALA A 147 -7.00 7.65 -10.33
N ASP A 148 -7.60 7.07 -9.29
CA ASP A 148 -8.24 5.76 -9.31
C ASP A 148 -9.64 5.87 -8.68
N LEU A 149 -10.58 6.33 -9.47
CA LEU A 149 -11.91 6.70 -9.00
C LEU A 149 -12.93 5.61 -9.29
N SER A 150 -13.71 5.25 -8.28
CA SER A 150 -14.89 4.41 -8.40
C SER A 150 -16.16 5.27 -8.47
N PHE A 151 -17.16 4.78 -9.22
CA PHE A 151 -18.51 5.39 -9.28
C PHE A 151 -18.62 6.76 -9.96
N ILE A 152 -17.53 7.30 -10.55
CA ILE A 152 -17.55 8.55 -11.29
C ILE A 152 -16.72 8.44 -12.57
N SER A 153 -17.21 9.02 -13.67
CA SER A 153 -16.45 9.09 -14.92
C SER A 153 -15.32 10.15 -14.80
N LEU A 154 -14.12 9.79 -15.22
CA LEU A 154 -12.99 10.72 -15.31
C LEU A 154 -13.33 11.97 -16.14
N ARG A 155 -14.16 11.86 -17.19
CA ARG A 155 -14.62 13.01 -18.00
C ARG A 155 -15.33 14.09 -17.17
N LYS A 156 -15.91 13.73 -16.01
CA LYS A 156 -16.57 14.68 -15.11
C LYS A 156 -15.61 15.31 -14.09
N VAL A 157 -14.43 14.72 -13.93
CA VAL A 157 -13.41 15.16 -12.95
C VAL A 157 -12.29 15.95 -13.62
N LEU A 158 -11.89 15.55 -14.83
CA LEU A 158 -10.79 16.19 -15.56
C LEU A 158 -10.92 17.73 -15.66
N PRO A 159 -12.09 18.32 -15.98
CA PRO A 159 -12.18 19.77 -16.06
C PRO A 159 -11.82 20.48 -14.75
N SER A 160 -12.18 19.90 -13.59
CA SER A 160 -11.85 20.50 -12.29
C SER A 160 -10.36 20.40 -11.95
N VAL A 161 -9.62 19.53 -12.61
CA VAL A 161 -8.17 19.35 -12.44
C VAL A 161 -7.38 20.17 -13.46
N GLU A 162 -7.80 20.18 -14.73
CA GLU A 162 -7.11 20.91 -15.82
C GLU A 162 -6.94 22.40 -15.55
N GLU A 163 -7.86 23.00 -14.81
CA GLU A 163 -7.76 24.39 -14.39
C GLU A 163 -6.72 24.64 -13.28
N ARG A 164 -6.14 23.58 -12.70
CA ARG A 164 -5.30 23.63 -11.49
C ARG A 164 -3.93 22.96 -11.61
N VAL A 165 -3.63 22.33 -12.76
CA VAL A 165 -2.39 21.57 -13.02
C VAL A 165 -1.54 22.24 -14.10
#